data_6657b2a2c40432ce1dc551f978ce2434
#
_entry.id   6657b2a2c40432ce1dc551f978ce2434
#
_cell.length_a   1.000
_cell.length_b   1.000
_cell.length_c   1.000
_cell.angle_alpha   90.00
_cell.angle_beta   90.00
_cell.angle_gamma   90.00
#
_symmetry.space_group_name_H-M   'P 1'
#
loop_
_entity.id
_entity.type
_entity.pdbx_description
1 polymer ?
#
loop_
_entity_poly.entity_id
_entity_poly.type
_entity_poly.pdbx_seq_one_letter_code
_entity_poly.pdbx_strand_id
1 'polypeptide(L)'
;MQLPFISVILPVRNEERYIAACVDSIFSQDYPADQMEVIFVDGRSEDRTVELLHGMQKVHPQIVVLDNPNRTVPYAMNIGIEGSHAPVI
;
A
#
# COMPACT_ATOMS: atom_id res chain seq x y z
N MET A 1 2.15 24.23 -11.31
CA MET A 1 3.15 23.65 -10.38
C MET A 1 2.99 22.15 -10.35
N GLN A 2 4.09 21.43 -10.52
CA GLN A 2 4.07 19.97 -10.46
C GLN A 2 4.20 19.50 -9.00
N LEU A 3 3.31 18.60 -8.57
CA LEU A 3 3.37 18.04 -7.24
C LEU A 3 4.50 17.00 -7.16
N PRO A 4 5.16 16.85 -6.01
CA PRO A 4 6.21 15.86 -5.86
C PRO A 4 5.64 14.44 -5.92
N PHE A 5 6.46 13.49 -6.33
CA PHE A 5 6.14 12.07 -6.23
C PHE A 5 6.23 11.64 -4.76
N ILE A 6 5.23 10.93 -4.27
CA ILE A 6 5.18 10.48 -2.87
C ILE A 6 4.99 8.98 -2.77
N SER A 7 5.47 8.40 -1.68
CA SER A 7 5.23 7.00 -1.33
C SER A 7 4.36 6.94 -0.07
N VAL A 8 3.22 6.27 -0.17
CA VAL A 8 2.32 6.04 0.96
C VAL A 8 2.53 4.61 1.43
N ILE A 9 2.86 4.42 2.70
CA ILE A 9 3.14 3.10 3.25
C ILE A 9 2.06 2.71 4.25
N LEU A 10 1.44 1.53 4.03
CA LEU A 10 0.39 1.03 4.89
C LEU A 10 0.69 -0.41 5.32
N PRO A 11 0.99 -0.64 6.59
CA PRO A 11 1.03 -2.01 7.10
C PRO A 11 -0.38 -2.57 7.19
N VAL A 12 -0.57 -3.80 6.72
CA VAL A 12 -1.88 -4.46 6.73
C VAL A 12 -1.74 -5.89 7.23
N ARG A 13 -2.79 -6.39 7.88
CA ARG A 13 -2.89 -7.80 8.24
C ARG A 13 -4.36 -8.14 8.49
N ASN A 14 -4.87 -9.13 7.75
CA ASN A 14 -6.26 -9.62 7.90
C ASN A 14 -7.30 -8.51 7.77
N GLU A 15 -7.22 -7.74 6.66
CA GLU A 15 -8.07 -6.59 6.41
C GLU A 15 -9.03 -6.82 5.24
N GLU A 16 -9.38 -8.08 4.91
CA GLU A 16 -10.19 -8.34 3.72
C GLU A 16 -11.54 -7.61 3.71
N ARG A 17 -12.11 -7.31 4.88
CA ARG A 17 -13.38 -6.59 4.98
C ARG A 17 -13.27 -5.12 4.58
N TYR A 18 -12.09 -4.53 4.76
CA TYR A 18 -11.92 -3.08 4.64
C TYR A 18 -10.95 -2.67 3.55
N ILE A 19 -10.21 -3.63 2.97
CA ILE A 19 -9.12 -3.28 2.06
C ILE A 19 -9.62 -2.59 0.79
N ALA A 20 -10.77 -2.99 0.25
CA ALA A 20 -11.32 -2.35 -0.94
C ALA A 20 -11.71 -0.90 -0.66
N ALA A 21 -12.38 -0.65 0.48
CA ALA A 21 -12.75 0.71 0.88
C ALA A 21 -11.52 1.57 1.15
N CYS A 22 -10.47 0.97 1.73
CA CYS A 22 -9.20 1.66 1.97
C CYS A 22 -8.56 2.10 0.66
N VAL A 23 -8.46 1.21 -0.32
CA VAL A 23 -7.90 1.51 -1.63
C VAL A 23 -8.72 2.59 -2.34
N ASP A 24 -10.05 2.46 -2.33
CA ASP A 24 -10.93 3.47 -2.94
C ASP A 24 -10.74 4.83 -2.30
N SER A 25 -10.61 4.88 -0.98
CA SER A 25 -10.39 6.12 -0.25
C SER A 25 -9.07 6.79 -0.65
N ILE A 26 -8.00 6.00 -0.78
CA ILE A 26 -6.69 6.52 -1.17
C ILE A 26 -6.73 7.13 -2.57
N PHE A 27 -7.31 6.42 -3.53
CA PHE A 27 -7.32 6.87 -4.93
C PHE A 27 -8.44 7.84 -5.26
N SER A 28 -9.32 8.14 -4.30
CA SER A 28 -10.32 9.21 -4.45
C SER A 28 -9.81 10.57 -3.98
N GLN A 29 -8.59 10.64 -3.44
CA GLN A 29 -7.99 11.91 -3.03
C GLN A 29 -7.63 12.77 -4.24
N ASP A 30 -7.50 14.07 -4.01
CA ASP A 30 -7.18 15.03 -5.08
C ASP A 30 -5.72 14.94 -5.54
N TYR A 31 -4.91 14.12 -4.91
CA TYR A 31 -3.52 13.96 -5.31
C TYR A 31 -3.43 13.12 -6.59
N PRO A 32 -2.64 13.54 -7.60
CA PRO A 32 -2.55 12.80 -8.86
C PRO A 32 -2.03 11.38 -8.65
N ALA A 33 -2.75 10.39 -9.17
CA ALA A 33 -2.40 8.99 -8.99
C ALA A 33 -1.06 8.63 -9.64
N ASP A 34 -0.68 9.30 -10.71
CA ASP A 34 0.60 9.09 -11.39
C ASP A 34 1.79 9.72 -10.65
N GLN A 35 1.52 10.46 -9.58
CA GLN A 35 2.54 11.08 -8.73
C GLN A 35 2.67 10.38 -7.38
N MET A 36 2.14 9.17 -7.25
CA MET A 36 2.21 8.43 -5.99
C MET A 36 2.39 6.94 -6.23
N GLU A 37 3.04 6.28 -5.27
CA GLU A 37 2.97 4.83 -5.13
C GLU A 37 2.36 4.52 -3.77
N VAL A 38 1.60 3.43 -3.70
CA VAL A 38 0.95 3.00 -2.46
C VAL A 38 1.49 1.62 -2.12
N ILE A 39 2.26 1.54 -1.04
CA ILE A 39 2.96 0.33 -0.64
C ILE A 39 2.20 -0.31 0.52
N PHE A 40 1.55 -1.43 0.25
CA PHE A 40 0.94 -2.26 1.29
C PHE A 40 1.95 -3.30 1.74
N VAL A 41 2.31 -3.26 3.02
CA VAL A 41 3.23 -4.24 3.59
C VAL A 41 2.41 -5.24 4.37
N ASP A 42 2.23 -6.44 3.82
CA ASP A 42 1.37 -7.45 4.38
C ASP A 42 2.07 -8.26 5.48
N GLY A 43 1.49 -8.26 6.66
CA GLY A 43 1.98 -8.99 7.82
C GLY A 43 1.56 -10.45 7.85
N ARG A 44 1.68 -11.13 6.72
CA ARG A 44 1.31 -12.53 6.58
C ARG A 44 -0.17 -12.77 6.87
N SER A 45 -1.04 -12.05 6.18
CA SER A 45 -2.50 -12.22 6.28
C SER A 45 -2.89 -13.66 5.99
N GLU A 46 -3.82 -14.18 6.79
CA GLU A 46 -4.36 -15.53 6.62
C GLU A 46 -5.69 -15.52 5.87
N ASP A 47 -6.23 -14.34 5.60
CA ASP A 47 -7.46 -14.15 4.85
C ASP A 47 -7.16 -13.76 3.39
N ARG A 48 -8.13 -13.17 2.70
CA ARG A 48 -8.01 -12.80 1.29
C ARG A 48 -7.40 -11.42 1.05
N THR A 49 -6.79 -10.80 2.05
CA THR A 49 -6.24 -9.45 1.93
C THR A 49 -5.27 -9.33 0.74
N VAL A 50 -4.27 -10.20 0.65
CA VAL A 50 -3.26 -10.16 -0.41
C VAL A 50 -3.88 -10.45 -1.77
N GLU A 51 -4.78 -11.43 -1.84
CA GLU A 51 -5.47 -11.76 -3.08
C GLU A 51 -6.25 -10.56 -3.61
N LEU A 52 -6.97 -9.87 -2.74
CA LEU A 52 -7.73 -8.68 -3.12
C LEU A 52 -6.80 -7.55 -3.58
N LEU A 53 -5.67 -7.34 -2.90
CA LEU A 53 -4.69 -6.32 -3.30
C LEU A 53 -4.12 -6.62 -4.69
N HIS A 54 -3.79 -7.86 -4.98
CA HIS A 54 -3.30 -8.24 -6.31
C HIS A 54 -4.36 -8.00 -7.39
N GLY A 55 -5.63 -8.25 -7.08
CA GLY A 55 -6.72 -7.91 -7.98
C GLY A 55 -6.83 -6.42 -8.25
N MET A 56 -6.67 -5.61 -7.21
CA MET A 56 -6.76 -4.16 -7.32
C MET A 56 -5.57 -3.53 -8.05
N GLN A 57 -4.40 -4.20 -8.06
CA GLN A 57 -3.25 -3.73 -8.84
C GLN A 57 -3.55 -3.64 -10.34
N LYS A 58 -4.49 -4.43 -10.83
CA LYS A 58 -4.87 -4.39 -12.24
C LYS A 58 -5.54 -3.08 -12.62
N VAL A 59 -6.25 -2.47 -11.68
CA VAL A 59 -6.93 -1.18 -11.86
C VAL A 59 -6.02 -0.03 -11.42
N HIS A 60 -5.23 -0.27 -10.38
CA HIS A 60 -4.33 0.73 -9.79
C HIS A 60 -2.90 0.20 -9.81
N PRO A 61 -2.18 0.36 -10.92
CA PRO A 61 -0.80 -0.16 -11.02
C PRO A 61 0.18 0.50 -10.04
N GLN A 62 -0.22 1.59 -9.39
CA GLN A 62 0.58 2.26 -8.36
C GLN A 62 0.68 1.46 -7.06
N ILE A 63 -0.15 0.42 -6.90
CA ILE A 63 -0.13 -0.42 -5.70
C ILE A 63 1.07 -1.36 -5.74
N VAL A 64 1.84 -1.37 -4.66
CA VAL A 64 2.94 -2.30 -4.43
C VAL A 64 2.59 -3.14 -3.20
N VAL A 65 2.79 -4.45 -3.27
CA VAL A 65 2.53 -5.35 -2.15
C VAL A 65 3.84 -6.00 -1.72
N LEU A 66 4.24 -5.77 -0.46
CA LEU A 66 5.46 -6.32 0.11
C LEU A 66 5.09 -7.24 1.28
N ASP A 67 5.98 -8.21 1.56
CA ASP A 67 5.78 -9.18 2.64
C ASP A 67 6.53 -8.77 3.90
N ASN A 68 5.86 -8.84 5.05
CA ASN A 68 6.47 -8.65 6.36
C ASN A 68 6.37 -9.96 7.15
N PRO A 69 7.41 -10.80 7.15
CA PRO A 69 7.36 -12.07 7.87
C PRO A 69 7.31 -11.92 9.39
N ASN A 70 7.68 -10.77 9.93
CA ASN A 70 7.62 -10.51 11.37
C ASN A 70 6.25 -10.08 11.88
N ARG A 71 5.33 -9.73 10.97
CA ARG A 71 3.93 -9.39 11.28
C ARG A 71 3.73 -8.17 12.18
N THR A 72 4.78 -7.43 12.52
CA THR A 72 4.68 -6.25 13.39
C THR A 72 4.82 -4.96 12.61
N VAL A 73 4.16 -3.91 13.09
CA VAL A 73 4.15 -2.62 12.41
C VAL A 73 5.55 -2.00 12.24
N PRO A 74 6.43 -2.01 13.26
CA PRO A 74 7.78 -1.44 13.07
C PRO A 74 8.56 -2.09 11.93
N TYR A 75 8.49 -3.41 11.80
CA TYR A 75 9.14 -4.12 10.69
C TYR A 75 8.49 -3.79 9.36
N ALA A 76 7.14 -3.68 9.34
CA ALA A 76 6.41 -3.29 8.14
C ALA A 76 6.85 -1.92 7.64
N MET A 77 6.98 -0.95 8.53
CA MET A 77 7.40 0.39 8.16
C MET A 77 8.82 0.40 7.60
N ASN A 78 9.74 -0.35 8.20
CA ASN A 78 11.10 -0.46 7.69
C ASN A 78 11.14 -1.07 6.28
N ILE A 79 10.37 -2.13 6.05
CA ILE A 79 10.27 -2.77 4.73
C ILE A 79 9.72 -1.78 3.71
N GLY A 80 8.67 -1.06 4.07
CA GLY A 80 8.06 -0.06 3.19
C GLY A 80 9.02 1.07 2.83
N ILE A 81 9.74 1.59 3.82
CA ILE A 81 10.72 2.65 3.60
C ILE A 81 11.82 2.19 2.66
N GLU A 82 12.36 0.99 2.88
CA GLU A 82 13.40 0.43 2.02
C GLU A 82 12.90 0.19 0.59
N GLY A 83 11.63 -0.16 0.43
CA GLY A 83 11.04 -0.39 -0.89
C GLY A 83 10.52 0.86 -1.57
N SER A 84 10.56 2.01 -0.92
CA SER A 84 9.98 3.24 -1.48
C SER A 84 10.95 3.92 -2.47
N HIS A 85 10.35 4.64 -3.42
CA HIS A 85 11.10 5.36 -4.47
C HIS A 85 10.98 6.89 -4.30
N ALA A 86 10.40 7.35 -3.19
CA ALA A 86 10.10 8.76 -2.98
C ALA A 86 10.09 9.08 -1.49
N PRO A 87 10.01 10.37 -1.12
CA PRO A 87 9.78 10.74 0.28
C PRO A 87 8.52 10.06 0.82
N VAL A 88 8.63 9.51 2.02
CA VAL A 88 7.56 8.72 2.65
C VAL A 88 6.61 9.64 3.40
N ILE A 89 5.34 9.33 3.28
CA ILE A 89 4.28 10.01 4.01
C ILE A 89 3.58 9.04 4.95
#